data_8d45ad5e5022b4634aed6077039fca9c
#
_entry.id   8d45ad5e5022b4634aed6077039fca9c
#
_cell.length_a   1.000
_cell.length_b   1.000
_cell.length_c   1.000
_cell.angle_alpha   90.00
_cell.angle_beta   90.00
_cell.angle_gamma   90.00
#
_symmetry.space_group_name_H-M   'P 1'
#
loop_
_entity.id
_entity.type
_entity.pdbx_description
1 polymer ?
#
loop_
_entity_poly.entity_id
_entity_poly.type
_entity_poly.pdbx_seq_one_letter_code
_entity_poly.pdbx_strand_id
1 'polypeptide(L)'
;MSAALVVLAATRPPARLRVEVIGSDSTAFDVVSTLIVGPTEALLWDAQYHVADARRVADRIAASGKKLKAIVLSHPDHDHYMGAATIVERFPGTPVYMTAAALAEFNRTAHEQFQNEKARRPTEIPDSLVTPKALPSTHLTVDGEAVELVPDLTGDVIKPTNSFLWIPSLRTVLAGDIAFNGVHPWLGSSDEASRVAWKAALKRIADLKPTAVVAGHKKDPAAPDSPDALTFMDHYLSDFDAFRKSSSTGPELMNAMRQKYPDLAIIGLLGYAAQMAYRKTP
;
A
#
# COMPACT_ATOMS: atom_id res chain seq x y z
N MET A 1 -6.69 -57.09 27.88
CA MET A 1 -6.42 -55.68 28.18
C MET A 1 -5.63 -55.09 27.02
N SER A 2 -6.26 -54.34 26.16
CA SER A 2 -5.64 -53.75 24.96
C SER A 2 -5.27 -52.28 25.28
N ALA A 3 -3.99 -51.99 25.30
CA ALA A 3 -3.50 -50.62 25.53
C ALA A 3 -3.63 -49.82 24.22
N ALA A 4 -4.48 -48.83 24.19
CA ALA A 4 -4.60 -47.89 23.08
C ALA A 4 -3.38 -46.94 23.12
N LEU A 5 -2.56 -46.99 22.09
CA LEU A 5 -1.45 -46.04 21.86
C LEU A 5 -2.04 -44.70 21.40
N VAL A 6 -2.06 -43.70 22.28
CA VAL A 6 -2.42 -42.32 21.92
C VAL A 6 -1.17 -41.69 21.25
N VAL A 7 -1.20 -41.60 19.93
CA VAL A 7 -0.18 -40.82 19.17
C VAL A 7 -0.55 -39.33 19.33
N LEU A 8 0.13 -38.62 20.22
CA LEU A 8 0.13 -37.16 20.26
C LEU A 8 0.76 -36.64 18.97
N ALA A 9 -0.05 -36.08 18.08
CA ALA A 9 0.46 -35.35 16.95
C ALA A 9 1.26 -34.15 17.51
N ALA A 10 2.58 -34.17 17.31
CA ALA A 10 3.43 -33.04 17.64
C ALA A 10 2.99 -31.85 16.77
N THR A 11 2.37 -30.85 17.39
CA THR A 11 2.07 -29.59 16.73
C THR A 11 3.40 -28.93 16.35
N ARG A 12 3.67 -28.86 15.03
CA ARG A 12 4.81 -28.11 14.49
C ARG A 12 4.71 -26.67 15.01
N PRO A 13 5.79 -26.10 15.60
CA PRO A 13 5.75 -24.70 15.98
C PRO A 13 5.39 -23.85 14.76
N PRO A 14 4.59 -22.79 14.91
CA PRO A 14 4.16 -21.97 13.79
C PRO A 14 5.39 -21.47 13.02
N ALA A 15 5.31 -21.57 11.72
CA ALA A 15 6.36 -21.11 10.83
C ALA A 15 6.46 -19.59 11.01
N ARG A 16 7.64 -19.07 11.36
CA ARG A 16 7.82 -17.64 11.55
C ARG A 16 7.84 -16.95 10.20
N LEU A 17 6.80 -16.15 9.93
CA LEU A 17 6.80 -15.20 8.84
C LEU A 17 7.84 -14.09 9.11
N ARG A 18 8.35 -13.49 8.06
CA ARG A 18 9.07 -12.22 8.11
C ARG A 18 8.58 -11.30 7.00
N VAL A 19 8.82 -10.01 7.16
CA VAL A 19 8.44 -8.97 6.20
C VAL A 19 9.71 -8.35 5.64
N GLU A 20 9.77 -8.15 4.34
CA GLU A 20 10.82 -7.40 3.65
C GLU A 20 10.20 -6.20 2.97
N VAL A 21 10.59 -4.99 3.39
CA VAL A 21 10.13 -3.73 2.83
C VAL A 21 11.05 -3.33 1.69
N ILE A 22 10.49 -3.05 0.51
CA ILE A 22 11.22 -2.71 -0.71
C ILE A 22 10.66 -1.40 -1.24
N GLY A 23 11.38 -0.31 -1.04
CA GLY A 23 10.96 1.02 -1.50
C GLY A 23 11.53 1.39 -2.86
N SER A 24 10.87 2.32 -3.52
CA SER A 24 11.38 3.08 -4.65
C SER A 24 12.09 4.35 -4.20
N ASP A 25 12.47 5.20 -5.13
CA ASP A 25 12.90 6.57 -4.88
C ASP A 25 11.77 7.59 -5.19
N SER A 26 12.07 8.88 -5.00
CA SER A 26 11.09 9.96 -5.18
C SER A 26 10.60 10.13 -6.62
N THR A 27 11.28 9.56 -7.63
CA THR A 27 10.80 9.57 -9.03
C THR A 27 9.62 8.64 -9.25
N ALA A 28 9.50 7.63 -8.36
CA ALA A 28 8.37 6.71 -8.26
C ALA A 28 7.61 6.91 -6.93
N PHE A 29 7.54 8.15 -6.44
CA PHE A 29 6.78 8.57 -5.26
C PHE A 29 7.18 7.91 -3.93
N ASP A 30 8.40 7.35 -3.82
CA ASP A 30 8.84 6.59 -2.64
C ASP A 30 7.88 5.43 -2.28
N VAL A 31 7.22 4.83 -3.30
CA VAL A 31 6.24 3.75 -3.12
C VAL A 31 6.92 2.48 -2.58
N VAL A 32 6.18 1.75 -1.75
CA VAL A 32 6.66 0.55 -1.07
C VAL A 32 5.93 -0.68 -1.56
N SER A 33 6.69 -1.72 -1.93
CA SER A 33 6.21 -3.10 -1.99
C SER A 33 6.68 -3.87 -0.76
N THR A 34 5.88 -4.80 -0.28
CA THR A 34 6.24 -5.60 0.89
C THR A 34 6.14 -7.09 0.58
N LEU A 35 7.26 -7.82 0.76
CA LEU A 35 7.29 -9.26 0.60
C LEU A 35 7.10 -9.94 1.95
N ILE A 36 6.01 -10.70 2.10
CA ILE A 36 5.75 -11.56 3.26
C ILE A 36 6.37 -12.92 2.95
N VAL A 37 7.34 -13.35 3.73
CA VAL A 37 8.14 -14.54 3.47
C VAL A 37 7.98 -15.56 4.59
N GLY A 38 7.53 -16.73 4.22
CA GLY A 38 7.50 -17.92 5.07
C GLY A 38 8.62 -18.92 4.73
N PRO A 39 8.61 -20.10 5.33
CA PRO A 39 9.60 -21.17 5.07
C PRO A 39 9.62 -21.67 3.63
N THR A 40 8.50 -21.71 2.91
CA THR A 40 8.39 -22.26 1.55
C THR A 40 7.63 -21.35 0.58
N GLU A 41 6.74 -20.50 1.09
CA GLU A 41 5.89 -19.59 0.33
C GLU A 41 6.25 -18.12 0.55
N ALA A 42 5.91 -17.28 -0.40
CA ALA A 42 5.90 -15.81 -0.26
C ALA A 42 4.64 -15.22 -0.84
N LEU A 43 4.21 -14.06 -0.32
CA LEU A 43 3.14 -13.23 -0.84
C LEU A 43 3.66 -11.81 -1.00
N LEU A 44 3.39 -11.19 -2.15
CA LEU A 44 3.76 -9.80 -2.39
C LEU A 44 2.56 -8.88 -2.18
N TRP A 45 2.77 -7.81 -1.43
CA TRP A 45 1.85 -6.69 -1.28
C TRP A 45 2.37 -5.49 -2.06
N ASP A 46 1.59 -5.03 -3.04
CA ASP A 46 1.89 -4.01 -4.04
C ASP A 46 3.10 -4.34 -4.95
N ALA A 47 3.11 -3.77 -6.15
CA ALA A 47 3.98 -4.25 -7.23
C ALA A 47 4.90 -3.16 -7.82
N GLN A 48 5.00 -1.99 -7.19
CA GLN A 48 5.78 -0.86 -7.67
C GLN A 48 5.22 -0.19 -8.94
N TYR A 49 5.82 0.94 -9.25
CA TYR A 49 5.46 1.78 -10.39
C TYR A 49 6.33 1.50 -11.61
N HIS A 50 7.64 1.67 -11.47
CA HIS A 50 8.59 1.60 -12.57
C HIS A 50 9.14 0.19 -12.78
N VAL A 51 9.50 -0.12 -14.03
CA VAL A 51 10.14 -1.40 -14.41
C VAL A 51 11.40 -1.67 -13.59
N ALA A 52 12.24 -0.67 -13.34
CA ALA A 52 13.47 -0.83 -12.57
C ALA A 52 13.19 -1.27 -11.12
N ASP A 53 12.18 -0.67 -10.49
CA ASP A 53 11.77 -0.97 -9.12
C ASP A 53 11.11 -2.35 -9.03
N ALA A 54 10.22 -2.65 -9.97
CA ALA A 54 9.59 -3.96 -10.09
C ALA A 54 10.63 -5.09 -10.32
N ARG A 55 11.71 -4.82 -11.07
CA ARG A 55 12.84 -5.77 -11.22
C ARG A 55 13.55 -6.00 -9.89
N ARG A 56 13.81 -4.94 -9.09
CA ARG A 56 14.39 -5.10 -7.75
C ARG A 56 13.50 -5.96 -6.84
N VAL A 57 12.19 -5.74 -6.90
CA VAL A 57 11.21 -6.59 -6.18
C VAL A 57 11.32 -8.04 -6.65
N ALA A 58 11.33 -8.28 -7.97
CA ALA A 58 11.48 -9.61 -8.54
C ALA A 58 12.81 -10.28 -8.14
N ASP A 59 13.91 -9.52 -8.04
CA ASP A 59 15.19 -10.00 -7.53
C ASP A 59 15.11 -10.42 -6.07
N ARG A 60 14.41 -9.66 -5.21
CA ARG A 60 14.19 -10.02 -3.81
C ARG A 60 13.34 -11.28 -3.67
N ILE A 61 12.30 -11.42 -4.49
CA ILE A 61 11.49 -12.65 -4.54
C ILE A 61 12.36 -13.85 -4.92
N ALA A 62 13.15 -13.73 -5.99
CA ALA A 62 14.06 -14.80 -6.43
C ALA A 62 15.10 -15.15 -5.35
N ALA A 63 15.72 -14.15 -4.73
CA ALA A 63 16.70 -14.33 -3.65
C ALA A 63 16.11 -15.01 -2.41
N SER A 64 14.80 -14.85 -2.16
CA SER A 64 14.12 -15.54 -1.06
C SER A 64 14.12 -17.06 -1.24
N GLY A 65 14.21 -17.54 -2.49
CA GLY A 65 14.10 -18.96 -2.85
C GLY A 65 12.71 -19.55 -2.57
N LYS A 66 11.68 -18.69 -2.35
CA LYS A 66 10.32 -19.11 -2.00
C LYS A 66 9.40 -19.06 -3.21
N LYS A 67 8.34 -19.89 -3.16
CA LYS A 67 7.31 -19.86 -4.18
C LYS A 67 6.45 -18.61 -4.00
N LEU A 68 6.45 -17.72 -4.98
CA LEU A 68 5.51 -16.58 -4.98
C LEU A 68 4.09 -17.10 -5.20
N LYS A 69 3.27 -17.01 -4.17
CA LYS A 69 1.92 -17.54 -4.14
C LYS A 69 0.93 -16.62 -4.84
N ALA A 70 1.07 -15.32 -4.61
CA ALA A 70 0.23 -14.28 -5.20
C ALA A 70 0.89 -12.91 -5.07
N ILE A 71 0.41 -11.97 -5.90
CA ILE A 71 0.56 -10.53 -5.72
C ILE A 71 -0.81 -10.02 -5.32
N VAL A 72 -0.90 -9.28 -4.23
CA VAL A 72 -2.12 -8.62 -3.76
C VAL A 72 -1.91 -7.12 -3.77
N LEU A 73 -2.78 -6.39 -4.45
CA LEU A 73 -2.69 -4.95 -4.65
C LEU A 73 -3.64 -4.25 -3.67
N SER A 74 -3.12 -3.24 -2.96
CA SER A 74 -3.82 -2.52 -1.90
C SER A 74 -5.03 -1.74 -2.38
N HIS A 75 -4.87 -1.06 -3.54
CA HIS A 75 -5.85 -0.17 -4.16
C HIS A 75 -5.49 0.07 -5.63
N PRO A 76 -6.35 0.74 -6.45
CA PRO A 76 -6.18 0.84 -7.90
C PRO A 76 -5.38 2.07 -8.35
N ASP A 77 -4.40 2.55 -7.58
CA ASP A 77 -3.52 3.62 -8.01
C ASP A 77 -2.29 3.06 -8.73
N HIS A 78 -1.88 3.77 -9.77
CA HIS A 78 -0.96 3.28 -10.80
C HIS A 78 0.43 2.91 -10.28
N ASP A 79 0.92 3.58 -9.28
CA ASP A 79 2.23 3.33 -8.67
C ASP A 79 2.26 2.07 -7.77
N HIS A 80 1.10 1.48 -7.46
CA HIS A 80 0.98 0.24 -6.72
C HIS A 80 0.83 -1.00 -7.62
N TYR A 81 0.36 -0.83 -8.88
CA TYR A 81 0.05 -1.99 -9.73
C TYR A 81 0.84 -2.08 -11.03
N MET A 82 1.40 -0.98 -11.58
CA MET A 82 1.98 -1.02 -12.92
C MET A 82 3.16 -1.98 -13.05
N GLY A 83 4.00 -2.08 -12.02
CA GLY A 83 5.13 -2.99 -12.00
C GLY A 83 4.76 -4.49 -11.98
N ALA A 84 3.48 -4.83 -11.74
CA ALA A 84 3.04 -6.23 -11.69
C ALA A 84 3.37 -7.00 -12.98
N ALA A 85 3.33 -6.36 -14.15
CA ALA A 85 3.67 -6.98 -15.42
C ALA A 85 5.12 -7.49 -15.44
N THR A 86 6.07 -6.68 -14.99
CA THR A 86 7.48 -7.04 -14.89
C THR A 86 7.72 -8.21 -13.92
N ILE A 87 6.97 -8.24 -12.81
CA ILE A 87 7.11 -9.32 -11.82
C ILE A 87 6.51 -10.62 -12.36
N VAL A 88 5.33 -10.57 -12.96
CA VAL A 88 4.65 -11.75 -13.53
C VAL A 88 5.42 -12.33 -14.73
N GLU A 89 6.09 -11.50 -15.52
CA GLU A 89 7.00 -11.96 -16.60
C GLU A 89 8.09 -12.89 -16.03
N ARG A 90 8.66 -12.56 -14.87
CA ARG A 90 9.67 -13.39 -14.22
C ARG A 90 9.11 -14.58 -13.43
N PHE A 91 7.87 -14.47 -12.94
CA PHE A 91 7.17 -15.52 -12.18
C PHE A 91 5.84 -15.87 -12.87
N PRO A 92 5.90 -16.52 -14.05
CA PRO A 92 4.70 -16.80 -14.85
C PRO A 92 3.72 -17.69 -14.09
N GLY A 93 2.43 -17.37 -14.25
CA GLY A 93 1.37 -18.08 -13.56
C GLY A 93 1.06 -17.58 -12.15
N THR A 94 1.81 -16.61 -11.62
CA THR A 94 1.48 -15.95 -10.34
C THR A 94 0.19 -15.14 -10.50
N PRO A 95 -0.84 -15.41 -9.70
CA PRO A 95 -2.07 -14.62 -9.74
C PRO A 95 -1.86 -13.23 -9.12
N VAL A 96 -2.51 -12.23 -9.71
CA VAL A 96 -2.58 -10.86 -9.20
C VAL A 96 -4.01 -10.59 -8.76
N TYR A 97 -4.20 -10.09 -7.54
CA TYR A 97 -5.51 -9.90 -6.92
C TYR A 97 -5.72 -8.46 -6.44
N MET A 98 -6.96 -8.03 -6.48
CA MET A 98 -7.49 -6.85 -5.78
C MET A 98 -8.81 -7.20 -5.08
N THR A 99 -9.23 -6.36 -4.13
CA THR A 99 -10.62 -6.45 -3.61
C THR A 99 -11.62 -6.19 -4.72
N ALA A 100 -12.87 -6.60 -4.55
CA ALA A 100 -13.90 -6.40 -5.58
C ALA A 100 -14.13 -4.90 -5.88
N ALA A 101 -14.12 -4.04 -4.85
CA ALA A 101 -14.29 -2.60 -5.02
C ALA A 101 -13.10 -1.97 -5.76
N ALA A 102 -11.86 -2.33 -5.39
CA ALA A 102 -10.64 -1.87 -6.05
C ALA A 102 -10.60 -2.34 -7.53
N LEU A 103 -10.96 -3.59 -7.80
CA LEU A 103 -11.01 -4.13 -9.16
C LEU A 103 -12.04 -3.42 -10.04
N ALA A 104 -13.20 -3.07 -9.50
CA ALA A 104 -14.20 -2.31 -10.23
C ALA A 104 -13.67 -0.93 -10.66
N GLU A 105 -12.94 -0.25 -9.77
CA GLU A 105 -12.32 1.04 -10.08
C GLU A 105 -11.13 0.88 -11.03
N PHE A 106 -10.28 -0.13 -10.83
CA PHE A 106 -9.20 -0.49 -11.76
C PHE A 106 -9.73 -0.68 -13.18
N ASN A 107 -10.78 -1.46 -13.37
CA ASN A 107 -11.37 -1.71 -14.69
C ASN A 107 -11.90 -0.42 -15.36
N ARG A 108 -12.26 0.59 -14.56
CA ARG A 108 -12.74 1.87 -15.06
C ARG A 108 -11.61 2.82 -15.47
N THR A 109 -10.46 2.78 -14.79
CA THR A 109 -9.43 3.83 -14.88
C THR A 109 -8.08 3.36 -15.40
N ALA A 110 -7.71 2.09 -15.15
CA ALA A 110 -6.34 1.64 -15.32
C ALA A 110 -5.83 1.68 -16.76
N HIS A 111 -6.70 1.44 -17.75
CA HIS A 111 -6.30 1.49 -19.15
C HIS A 111 -5.86 2.90 -19.56
N GLU A 112 -6.65 3.91 -19.21
CA GLU A 112 -6.33 5.31 -19.50
C GLU A 112 -5.09 5.77 -18.72
N GLN A 113 -5.00 5.44 -17.44
CA GLN A 113 -3.81 5.71 -16.62
C GLN A 113 -2.56 5.09 -17.24
N PHE A 114 -2.62 3.82 -17.63
CA PHE A 114 -1.51 3.12 -18.27
C PHE A 114 -1.05 3.81 -19.57
N GLN A 115 -1.98 4.16 -20.46
CA GLN A 115 -1.67 4.85 -21.71
C GLN A 115 -1.01 6.21 -21.46
N ASN A 116 -1.54 6.98 -20.51
CA ASN A 116 -1.00 8.28 -20.14
C ASN A 116 0.41 8.18 -19.55
N GLU A 117 0.64 7.24 -18.64
CA GLU A 117 1.94 7.06 -18.00
C GLU A 117 2.96 6.45 -18.97
N LYS A 118 2.56 5.51 -19.82
CA LYS A 118 3.43 4.96 -20.87
C LYS A 118 3.86 6.03 -21.88
N ALA A 119 2.96 6.94 -22.23
CA ALA A 119 3.30 8.05 -23.12
C ALA A 119 4.30 9.05 -22.49
N ARG A 120 4.18 9.29 -21.18
CA ARG A 120 5.08 10.20 -20.44
C ARG A 120 6.43 9.57 -20.11
N ARG A 121 6.46 8.26 -19.86
CA ARG A 121 7.61 7.49 -19.36
C ARG A 121 7.76 6.18 -20.15
N PRO A 122 8.08 6.26 -21.47
CA PRO A 122 8.01 5.10 -22.36
C PRO A 122 8.97 3.96 -21.98
N THR A 123 10.08 4.27 -21.30
CA THR A 123 11.10 3.29 -20.89
C THR A 123 10.97 2.85 -19.42
N GLU A 124 10.25 3.61 -18.60
CA GLU A 124 10.10 3.37 -17.17
C GLU A 124 8.86 2.54 -16.85
N ILE A 125 7.80 2.70 -17.64
CA ILE A 125 6.55 1.94 -17.48
C ILE A 125 6.63 0.63 -18.28
N PRO A 126 6.12 -0.51 -17.77
CA PRO A 126 6.08 -1.78 -18.51
C PRO A 126 5.37 -1.67 -19.85
N ASP A 127 5.64 -2.62 -20.77
CA ASP A 127 5.01 -2.64 -22.10
C ASP A 127 3.58 -3.18 -22.09
N SER A 128 3.16 -3.78 -20.98
CA SER A 128 1.82 -4.35 -20.81
C SER A 128 1.26 -4.07 -19.43
N LEU A 129 -0.06 -4.11 -19.32
CA LEU A 129 -0.81 -4.00 -18.07
C LEU A 129 -1.37 -5.37 -17.70
N VAL A 130 -1.11 -5.82 -16.47
CA VAL A 130 -1.75 -7.01 -15.93
C VAL A 130 -3.12 -6.63 -15.37
N THR A 131 -4.16 -7.32 -15.81
CA THR A 131 -5.50 -7.19 -15.22
C THR A 131 -5.60 -8.08 -13.98
N PRO A 132 -5.77 -7.53 -12.77
CA PRO A 132 -5.98 -8.33 -11.57
C PRO A 132 -7.28 -9.13 -11.63
N LYS A 133 -7.39 -10.13 -10.75
CA LYS A 133 -8.62 -10.85 -10.47
C LYS A 133 -9.20 -10.40 -9.14
N ALA A 134 -10.52 -10.59 -8.98
CA ALA A 134 -11.13 -10.41 -7.68
C ALA A 134 -10.52 -11.39 -6.67
N LEU A 135 -10.16 -10.88 -5.49
CA LEU A 135 -9.63 -11.71 -4.42
C LEU A 135 -10.69 -12.72 -3.97
N PRO A 136 -10.40 -14.02 -3.96
CA PRO A 136 -11.40 -15.05 -3.66
C PRO A 136 -11.76 -15.10 -2.16
N SER A 137 -10.88 -14.62 -1.28
CA SER A 137 -11.08 -14.59 0.16
C SER A 137 -10.20 -13.52 0.78
N THR A 138 -10.71 -12.85 1.82
CA THR A 138 -9.93 -11.92 2.65
C THR A 138 -9.04 -12.63 3.66
N HIS A 139 -9.26 -13.92 3.89
CA HIS A 139 -8.40 -14.78 4.72
C HIS A 139 -7.36 -15.47 3.83
N LEU A 140 -6.16 -14.90 3.82
CA LEU A 140 -5.01 -15.43 3.10
C LEU A 140 -4.11 -16.20 4.05
N THR A 141 -3.21 -17.00 3.49
CA THR A 141 -2.19 -17.70 4.28
C THR A 141 -0.85 -17.72 3.55
N VAL A 142 0.23 -17.69 4.32
CA VAL A 142 1.59 -17.99 3.87
C VAL A 142 2.13 -19.10 4.77
N ASP A 143 2.44 -20.25 4.20
CA ASP A 143 2.84 -21.47 4.95
C ASP A 143 1.88 -21.85 6.10
N GLY A 144 0.58 -21.60 5.90
CA GLY A 144 -0.48 -21.87 6.88
C GLY A 144 -0.68 -20.82 7.96
N GLU A 145 0.19 -19.81 8.04
CA GLU A 145 -0.03 -18.67 8.94
C GLU A 145 -0.98 -17.64 8.31
N ALA A 146 -1.87 -17.07 9.15
CA ALA A 146 -2.88 -16.13 8.71
C ALA A 146 -2.28 -14.80 8.23
N VAL A 147 -2.78 -14.32 7.10
CA VAL A 147 -2.60 -12.97 6.56
C VAL A 147 -3.99 -12.47 6.20
N GLU A 148 -4.50 -11.51 6.94
CA GLU A 148 -5.87 -11.06 6.82
C GLU A 148 -5.95 -9.75 6.05
N LEU A 149 -6.74 -9.71 4.98
CA LEU A 149 -7.00 -8.48 4.23
C LEU A 149 -8.26 -7.81 4.79
N VAL A 150 -8.15 -6.51 5.08
CA VAL A 150 -9.27 -5.69 5.51
C VAL A 150 -9.63 -4.74 4.36
N PRO A 151 -10.76 -4.99 3.66
CA PRO A 151 -11.13 -4.27 2.45
C PRO A 151 -11.98 -3.03 2.70
N ASP A 152 -12.31 -2.35 1.60
CA ASP A 152 -13.35 -1.32 1.48
C ASP A 152 -13.15 -0.15 2.45
N LEU A 153 -11.91 0.34 2.51
CA LEU A 153 -11.51 1.47 3.35
C LEU A 153 -11.26 2.71 2.48
N THR A 154 -11.44 3.87 3.10
CA THR A 154 -11.02 5.14 2.53
C THR A 154 -9.58 5.43 2.96
N GLY A 155 -8.76 5.81 2.02
CA GLY A 155 -7.41 6.32 2.19
C GLY A 155 -7.26 7.61 1.38
N ASP A 156 -6.27 7.67 0.55
CA ASP A 156 -5.90 8.80 -0.30
C ASP A 156 -6.91 9.18 -1.40
N VAL A 157 -7.91 8.34 -1.66
CA VAL A 157 -8.98 8.56 -2.63
C VAL A 157 -10.37 8.58 -1.97
N ILE A 158 -11.33 9.27 -2.62
CA ILE A 158 -12.71 9.42 -2.08
C ILE A 158 -13.42 8.08 -1.95
N LYS A 159 -13.23 7.18 -2.93
CA LYS A 159 -13.91 5.87 -2.93
C LYS A 159 -13.27 4.92 -1.91
N PRO A 160 -14.06 4.06 -1.25
CA PRO A 160 -13.54 3.08 -0.31
C PRO A 160 -12.90 1.88 -1.05
N THR A 161 -11.83 2.14 -1.80
CA THR A 161 -11.10 1.14 -2.59
C THR A 161 -9.77 0.74 -1.98
N ASN A 162 -9.36 1.40 -0.90
CA ASN A 162 -8.17 1.04 -0.14
C ASN A 162 -8.41 -0.20 0.74
N SER A 163 -7.34 -0.90 1.02
CA SER A 163 -7.29 -2.03 1.92
C SER A 163 -5.96 -2.08 2.66
N PHE A 164 -5.89 -2.83 3.75
CA PHE A 164 -4.63 -3.16 4.40
C PHE A 164 -4.53 -4.67 4.66
N LEU A 165 -3.31 -5.18 4.82
CA LEU A 165 -3.05 -6.53 5.33
C LEU A 165 -2.70 -6.47 6.81
N TRP A 166 -3.27 -7.39 7.59
CA TRP A 166 -2.92 -7.67 8.97
C TRP A 166 -2.24 -9.04 9.08
N ILE A 167 -1.07 -9.10 9.70
CA ILE A 167 -0.31 -10.32 9.95
C ILE A 167 -0.29 -10.55 11.47
N PRO A 168 -1.24 -11.35 12.03
CA PRO A 168 -1.41 -11.49 13.47
C PRO A 168 -0.17 -12.01 14.18
N SER A 169 0.53 -12.99 13.59
CA SER A 169 1.73 -13.61 14.19
C SER A 169 2.90 -12.64 14.36
N LEU A 170 2.96 -11.59 13.54
CA LEU A 170 3.97 -10.53 13.60
C LEU A 170 3.44 -9.24 14.25
N ARG A 171 2.13 -9.14 14.50
CA ARG A 171 1.46 -7.89 14.88
C ARG A 171 1.82 -6.73 13.96
N THR A 172 1.89 -7.01 12.65
CA THR A 172 2.30 -6.07 11.61
C THR A 172 1.14 -5.78 10.67
N VAL A 173 0.94 -4.49 10.35
CA VAL A 173 0.01 -4.02 9.32
C VAL A 173 0.82 -3.54 8.12
N LEU A 174 0.39 -3.93 6.91
CA LEU A 174 0.83 -3.35 5.65
C LEU A 174 -0.30 -2.44 5.17
N ALA A 175 -0.11 -1.15 5.33
CA ALA A 175 -1.21 -0.18 5.32
C ALA A 175 -1.62 0.31 3.93
N GLY A 176 -0.81 0.10 2.88
CA GLY A 176 -1.01 0.80 1.61
C GLY A 176 -1.11 2.31 1.86
N ASP A 177 -1.90 3.02 1.07
CA ASP A 177 -2.04 4.48 1.16
C ASP A 177 -3.00 4.97 2.24
N ILE A 178 -3.30 4.10 3.20
CA ILE A 178 -3.90 4.53 4.47
C ILE A 178 -2.84 5.20 5.36
N ALA A 179 -1.54 4.83 5.22
CA ALA A 179 -0.44 5.44 5.98
C ALA A 179 0.74 5.82 5.08
N PHE A 180 1.37 6.94 5.42
CA PHE A 180 2.55 7.51 4.78
C PHE A 180 3.65 7.75 5.83
N ASN A 181 4.92 7.68 5.43
CA ASN A 181 6.05 7.84 6.34
C ASN A 181 7.14 8.73 5.71
N GLY A 182 7.33 9.93 6.26
CA GLY A 182 8.35 10.88 5.81
C GLY A 182 8.08 11.56 4.46
N VAL A 183 6.91 11.36 3.88
CA VAL A 183 6.45 12.00 2.63
C VAL A 183 5.14 12.74 2.85
N HIS A 184 4.85 13.74 2.00
CA HIS A 184 3.52 14.34 1.98
C HIS A 184 2.51 13.34 1.41
N PRO A 185 1.39 13.05 2.13
CA PRO A 185 0.33 12.18 1.62
C PRO A 185 -0.35 12.75 0.39
N TRP A 186 -0.88 11.86 -0.47
CA TRP A 186 -1.72 12.26 -1.59
C TRP A 186 -3.12 12.65 -1.11
N LEU A 187 -3.44 13.94 -1.13
CA LEU A 187 -4.76 14.46 -0.78
C LEU A 187 -5.48 15.08 -1.99
N GLY A 188 -4.87 15.04 -3.18
CA GLY A 188 -5.42 15.64 -4.39
C GLY A 188 -6.77 15.07 -4.85
N SER A 189 -7.07 13.84 -4.44
CA SER A 189 -8.34 13.15 -4.73
C SER A 189 -9.24 13.02 -3.49
N SER A 190 -9.00 13.80 -2.42
CA SER A 190 -9.79 13.73 -1.18
C SER A 190 -10.64 14.98 -0.97
N ASP A 191 -11.74 14.81 -0.25
CA ASP A 191 -12.56 15.90 0.31
C ASP A 191 -12.64 15.78 1.84
N GLU A 192 -13.31 16.72 2.51
CA GLU A 192 -13.42 16.71 3.98
C GLU A 192 -14.11 15.44 4.50
N ALA A 193 -15.14 14.95 3.80
CA ALA A 193 -15.87 13.74 4.20
C ALA A 193 -15.00 12.48 4.06
N SER A 194 -14.27 12.35 2.95
CA SER A 194 -13.35 11.22 2.75
C SER A 194 -12.18 11.25 3.72
N ARG A 195 -11.66 12.42 4.12
CA ARG A 195 -10.63 12.52 5.17
C ARG A 195 -11.14 12.12 6.56
N VAL A 196 -12.42 12.37 6.88
CA VAL A 196 -13.06 11.82 8.08
C VAL A 196 -13.12 10.28 8.02
N ALA A 197 -13.52 9.71 6.87
CA ALA A 197 -13.54 8.27 6.68
C ALA A 197 -12.11 7.66 6.70
N TRP A 198 -11.11 8.39 6.19
CA TRP A 198 -9.69 7.98 6.27
C TRP A 198 -9.21 7.89 7.73
N LYS A 199 -9.56 8.86 8.57
CA LYS A 199 -9.26 8.79 10.01
C LYS A 199 -9.93 7.59 10.68
N ALA A 200 -11.13 7.21 10.26
CA ALA A 200 -11.77 5.98 10.75
C ALA A 200 -10.99 4.72 10.33
N ALA A 201 -10.40 4.69 9.13
CA ALA A 201 -9.52 3.62 8.69
C ALA A 201 -8.22 3.55 9.52
N LEU A 202 -7.59 4.70 9.80
CA LEU A 202 -6.42 4.79 10.70
C LEU A 202 -6.76 4.23 12.10
N LYS A 203 -7.92 4.63 12.65
CA LYS A 203 -8.39 4.11 13.94
C LYS A 203 -8.60 2.60 13.91
N ARG A 204 -9.17 2.05 12.83
CA ARG A 204 -9.35 0.61 12.68
C ARG A 204 -8.02 -0.16 12.72
N ILE A 205 -6.95 0.41 12.12
CA ILE A 205 -5.60 -0.15 12.23
C ILE A 205 -5.11 -0.05 13.67
N ALA A 206 -5.24 1.11 14.31
CA ALA A 206 -4.79 1.33 15.69
C ALA A 206 -5.46 0.38 16.70
N ASP A 207 -6.75 0.05 16.50
CA ASP A 207 -7.51 -0.86 17.36
C ASP A 207 -6.95 -2.30 17.35
N LEU A 208 -6.23 -2.72 16.28
CA LEU A 208 -5.49 -3.99 16.23
C LEU A 208 -4.25 -3.99 17.14
N LYS A 209 -3.83 -2.82 17.63
CA LYS A 209 -2.62 -2.60 18.44
C LYS A 209 -1.38 -3.22 17.77
N PRO A 210 -1.07 -2.84 16.51
CA PRO A 210 0.09 -3.35 15.81
C PRO A 210 1.39 -2.94 16.53
N THR A 211 2.42 -3.73 16.38
CA THR A 211 3.80 -3.37 16.80
C THR A 211 4.58 -2.76 15.64
N ALA A 212 4.12 -2.99 14.41
CA ALA A 212 4.67 -2.39 13.20
C ALA A 212 3.56 -2.01 12.21
N VAL A 213 3.74 -0.88 11.52
CA VAL A 213 2.87 -0.39 10.44
C VAL A 213 3.77 0.01 9.28
N VAL A 214 3.73 -0.78 8.21
CA VAL A 214 4.42 -0.47 6.94
C VAL A 214 3.52 0.43 6.12
N ALA A 215 3.98 1.64 5.86
CA ALA A 215 3.27 2.62 5.03
C ALA A 215 3.37 2.29 3.53
N GLY A 216 2.41 2.76 2.72
CA GLY A 216 2.43 2.61 1.25
C GLY A 216 3.55 3.43 0.60
N HIS A 217 3.94 4.53 1.23
CA HIS A 217 5.05 5.40 0.80
C HIS A 217 5.98 5.71 1.96
N LYS A 218 7.30 5.58 1.75
CA LYS A 218 8.32 5.83 2.76
C LYS A 218 9.51 6.56 2.12
N LYS A 219 9.83 7.76 2.64
CA LYS A 219 11.02 8.52 2.23
C LYS A 219 12.32 7.73 2.38
N ASP A 220 12.42 6.97 3.46
CA ASP A 220 13.53 6.06 3.73
C ASP A 220 12.97 4.65 3.97
N PRO A 221 13.17 3.70 3.04
CA PRO A 221 12.70 2.32 3.22
C PRO A 221 13.26 1.64 4.47
N ALA A 222 14.42 2.09 4.98
CA ALA A 222 15.06 1.57 6.18
C ALA A 222 14.54 2.22 7.48
N ALA A 223 13.75 3.30 7.39
CA ALA A 223 13.14 3.91 8.56
C ALA A 223 12.26 2.90 9.32
N PRO A 224 12.15 3.00 10.66
CA PRO A 224 11.30 2.11 11.44
C PRO A 224 9.84 2.10 10.94
N ASP A 225 9.26 0.92 10.90
CA ASP A 225 7.83 0.70 10.62
C ASP A 225 7.03 0.91 11.91
N SER A 226 7.08 2.12 12.47
CA SER A 226 6.43 2.46 13.73
C SER A 226 4.94 2.70 13.55
N PRO A 227 4.08 2.29 14.52
CA PRO A 227 2.68 2.72 14.59
C PRO A 227 2.50 4.24 14.67
N ASP A 228 3.57 5.01 14.95
CA ASP A 228 3.54 6.48 14.94
C ASP A 228 3.11 7.07 13.59
N ALA A 229 3.27 6.32 12.49
CA ALA A 229 2.74 6.69 11.19
C ALA A 229 1.22 6.94 11.22
N LEU A 230 0.48 6.21 12.05
CA LEU A 230 -0.98 6.42 12.21
C LEU A 230 -1.29 7.75 12.89
N THR A 231 -0.54 8.08 13.95
CA THR A 231 -0.68 9.35 14.67
C THR A 231 -0.26 10.53 13.78
N PHE A 232 0.84 10.37 13.05
CA PHE A 232 1.27 11.35 12.06
C PHE A 232 0.18 11.64 11.05
N MET A 233 -0.43 10.60 10.46
CA MET A 233 -1.49 10.75 9.47
C MET A 233 -2.73 11.45 10.04
N ASP A 234 -3.18 11.06 11.24
CA ASP A 234 -4.35 11.71 11.88
C ASP A 234 -4.12 13.21 12.10
N HIS A 235 -2.91 13.59 12.58
CA HIS A 235 -2.53 14.98 12.74
C HIS A 235 -2.42 15.70 11.40
N TYR A 236 -1.78 15.09 10.39
CA TYR A 236 -1.61 15.70 9.08
C TYR A 236 -2.96 16.01 8.41
N LEU A 237 -3.90 15.08 8.45
CA LEU A 237 -5.26 15.28 7.91
C LEU A 237 -6.00 16.38 8.67
N SER A 238 -5.84 16.43 10.01
CA SER A 238 -6.46 17.46 10.85
C SER A 238 -5.91 18.85 10.55
N ASP A 239 -4.58 18.96 10.44
CA ASP A 239 -3.89 20.22 10.16
C ASP A 239 -4.21 20.72 8.73
N PHE A 240 -4.28 19.80 7.75
CA PHE A 240 -4.69 20.16 6.39
C PHE A 240 -6.08 20.78 6.36
N ASP A 241 -7.05 20.17 7.05
CA ASP A 241 -8.42 20.72 7.14
C ASP A 241 -8.47 22.06 7.90
N ALA A 242 -7.69 22.19 8.98
CA ALA A 242 -7.62 23.43 9.74
C ALA A 242 -6.99 24.57 8.91
N PHE A 243 -5.86 24.30 8.25
CA PHE A 243 -5.21 25.29 7.39
C PHE A 243 -6.04 25.59 6.13
N ARG A 244 -6.74 24.60 5.57
CA ARG A 244 -7.69 24.84 4.47
C ARG A 244 -8.78 25.84 4.84
N LYS A 245 -9.27 25.82 6.09
CA LYS A 245 -10.30 26.75 6.60
C LYS A 245 -9.74 28.14 6.86
N SER A 246 -8.47 28.26 7.23
CA SER A 246 -7.81 29.54 7.57
C SER A 246 -7.07 30.19 6.39
N SER A 247 -6.81 29.47 5.30
CA SER A 247 -6.19 29.99 4.07
C SER A 247 -7.23 30.37 3.05
N SER A 248 -6.92 31.35 2.20
CA SER A 248 -7.78 31.82 1.12
C SER A 248 -7.42 31.21 -0.23
N THR A 249 -6.20 30.71 -0.38
CA THR A 249 -5.64 30.20 -1.64
C THR A 249 -4.83 28.93 -1.45
N GLY A 250 -4.65 28.15 -2.54
CA GLY A 250 -3.80 26.97 -2.54
C GLY A 250 -2.35 27.26 -2.12
N PRO A 251 -1.69 28.31 -2.64
CA PRO A 251 -0.35 28.68 -2.18
C PRO A 251 -0.25 28.99 -0.68
N GLU A 252 -1.24 29.64 -0.08
CA GLU A 252 -1.27 29.88 1.37
C GLU A 252 -1.37 28.58 2.15
N LEU A 253 -2.29 27.69 1.76
CA LEU A 253 -2.42 26.36 2.36
C LEU A 253 -1.12 25.56 2.24
N MET A 254 -0.53 25.51 1.04
CA MET A 254 0.75 24.83 0.82
C MET A 254 1.85 25.38 1.73
N ASN A 255 1.96 26.70 1.87
CA ASN A 255 2.96 27.32 2.74
C ASN A 255 2.75 26.98 4.21
N ALA A 256 1.50 27.02 4.71
CA ALA A 256 1.18 26.65 6.08
C ALA A 256 1.55 25.19 6.40
N MET A 257 1.18 24.27 5.51
CA MET A 257 1.52 22.86 5.65
C MET A 257 3.04 22.62 5.58
N ARG A 258 3.75 23.29 4.65
CA ARG A 258 5.21 23.17 4.53
C ARG A 258 5.96 23.70 5.76
N GLN A 259 5.45 24.78 6.37
CA GLN A 259 6.03 25.30 7.62
C GLN A 259 5.82 24.33 8.80
N LYS A 260 4.67 23.68 8.85
CA LYS A 260 4.35 22.68 9.89
C LYS A 260 5.12 21.38 9.71
N TYR A 261 5.36 20.97 8.45
CA TYR A 261 5.98 19.70 8.06
C TYR A 261 7.15 19.92 7.10
N PRO A 262 8.25 20.59 7.55
CA PRO A 262 9.34 21.02 6.65
C PRO A 262 10.18 19.87 6.10
N ASP A 263 10.21 18.71 6.77
CA ASP A 263 11.11 17.60 6.48
C ASP A 263 10.49 16.52 5.58
N LEU A 264 9.21 16.67 5.23
CA LEU A 264 8.53 15.70 4.38
C LEU A 264 8.99 15.81 2.92
N ALA A 265 9.21 14.66 2.31
CA ALA A 265 9.56 14.55 0.89
C ALA A 265 8.32 14.73 -0.01
N ILE A 266 8.56 14.78 -1.33
CA ILE A 266 7.57 14.85 -2.41
C ILE A 266 6.62 16.04 -2.26
N ILE A 267 7.19 17.23 -2.07
CA ILE A 267 6.44 18.50 -1.92
C ILE A 267 5.44 18.76 -3.07
N GLY A 268 5.65 18.17 -4.24
CA GLY A 268 4.73 18.27 -5.38
C GLY A 268 3.34 17.71 -5.09
N LEU A 269 3.23 16.64 -4.28
CA LEU A 269 1.94 16.07 -3.87
C LEU A 269 1.16 17.08 -3.04
N LEU A 270 1.81 17.74 -2.07
CA LEU A 270 1.20 18.80 -1.29
C LEU A 270 0.77 19.98 -2.17
N GLY A 271 1.63 20.41 -3.11
CA GLY A 271 1.32 21.51 -4.04
C GLY A 271 0.07 21.23 -4.87
N TYR A 272 -0.04 20.02 -5.40
CA TYR A 272 -1.23 19.59 -6.14
C TYR A 272 -2.47 19.50 -5.25
N ALA A 273 -2.36 18.88 -4.08
CA ALA A 273 -3.45 18.78 -3.11
C ALA A 273 -3.98 20.15 -2.68
N ALA A 274 -3.08 21.10 -2.39
CA ALA A 274 -3.42 22.46 -2.03
C ALA A 274 -4.13 23.20 -3.17
N GLN A 275 -3.71 22.98 -4.43
CA GLN A 275 -4.40 23.55 -5.58
C GLN A 275 -5.81 22.97 -5.76
N MET A 276 -5.95 21.64 -5.64
CA MET A 276 -7.23 20.94 -5.78
C MET A 276 -8.22 21.33 -4.70
N ALA A 277 -7.76 21.61 -3.48
CA ALA A 277 -8.62 22.05 -2.35
C ALA A 277 -9.41 23.33 -2.62
N TYR A 278 -9.00 24.16 -3.59
CA TYR A 278 -9.69 25.41 -3.99
C TYR A 278 -10.29 25.36 -5.39
N ARG A 279 -10.19 24.22 -6.07
CA ARG A 279 -10.82 24.05 -7.37
C ARG A 279 -12.33 23.98 -7.18
N LYS A 280 -13.06 24.89 -7.81
CA LYS A 280 -14.53 24.79 -7.85
C LYS A 280 -14.88 23.51 -8.62
N THR A 281 -15.63 22.63 -7.99
CA THR A 281 -16.27 21.51 -8.71
C THR A 281 -17.21 22.10 -9.77
N PRO A 282 -17.10 21.69 -11.04
CA PRO A 282 -17.97 22.22 -12.11
C PRO A 282 -19.44 21.89 -11.86
#